data_028c92aac177f78fd962366b8f71f731
#
_entry.id   028c92aac177f78fd962366b8f71f731
#
_cell.length_a   1.000
_cell.length_b   1.000
_cell.length_c   1.000
_cell.angle_alpha   90.00
_cell.angle_beta   90.00
_cell.angle_gamma   90.00
#
_symmetry.space_group_name_H-M   'P 1'
#
loop_
_entity.id
_entity.type
_entity.pdbx_description
1 polymer ?
#
loop_
_entity_poly.entity_id
_entity_poly.type
_entity_poly.pdbx_seq_one_letter_code
_entity_poly.pdbx_strand_id
1 'polypeptide(L)'
;MKWLIRIVLIVVVLVVVLAVGGILMIDSIATAAVKHGAEFATQTDVELEGIDVKLFSTEGEIKKLDIKNPNGPFRDKFDSFMILGTGTAQISAGSLMSDTIVIPKVELSNIELSLVGLEGKKNYEVILESLKRFQGDNPPKESEGGKKIVIKELIIRNITVNYYFDADPALGAIAMGPKQIVIADDEPMVLTNVGAGGVPMPQITADIITDIMVQVMANLAGDLGGHMKGLANSLVDTLGTDKLGETLKDLNLGDHVKAIGDLGVDLGEGVGDLLKGVGEGTGDVLKGVGGGLKNLLGGKEEEKKEEE
;
A
#
# COMPACT_ATOMS: atom_id res chain seq x y z
N MET A 1 40.16 -5.76 48.35
CA MET A 1 40.42 -5.47 46.92
C MET A 1 40.05 -6.64 45.99
N LYS A 2 40.56 -7.89 46.17
CA LYS A 2 40.24 -9.04 45.31
C LYS A 2 38.74 -9.41 45.22
N TRP A 3 37.94 -9.15 46.29
CA TRP A 3 36.50 -9.42 46.28
C TRP A 3 35.72 -8.40 45.46
N LEU A 4 36.07 -7.12 45.51
CA LEU A 4 35.51 -6.05 44.65
C LEU A 4 35.74 -6.35 43.17
N ILE A 5 36.94 -6.80 42.78
CA ILE A 5 37.27 -7.18 41.37
C ILE A 5 36.39 -8.34 40.90
N ARG A 6 36.10 -9.35 41.76
CA ARG A 6 35.24 -10.46 41.44
C ARG A 6 33.77 -10.01 41.23
N ILE A 7 33.26 -9.12 42.05
CA ILE A 7 31.91 -8.56 41.90
C ILE A 7 31.81 -7.80 40.57
N VAL A 8 32.77 -6.89 40.29
CA VAL A 8 32.80 -6.16 39.05
C VAL A 8 32.85 -7.10 37.84
N LEU A 9 33.64 -8.15 37.90
CA LEU A 9 33.75 -9.14 36.82
C LEU A 9 32.43 -9.91 36.64
N ILE A 10 31.75 -10.29 37.72
CA ILE A 10 30.42 -10.95 37.65
C ILE A 10 29.38 -10.00 37.03
N VAL A 11 29.37 -8.72 37.42
CA VAL A 11 28.46 -7.73 36.86
C VAL A 11 28.73 -7.50 35.37
N VAL A 12 30.02 -7.41 34.98
CA VAL A 12 30.40 -7.29 33.56
C VAL A 12 29.93 -8.50 32.76
N VAL A 13 30.18 -9.72 33.27
CA VAL A 13 29.73 -10.96 32.61
C VAL A 13 28.21 -10.99 32.51
N LEU A 14 27.49 -10.59 33.55
CA LEU A 14 26.01 -10.55 33.54
C LEU A 14 25.51 -9.56 32.49
N VAL A 15 26.10 -8.36 32.42
CA VAL A 15 25.75 -7.35 31.40
C VAL A 15 26.00 -7.88 29.98
N VAL A 16 27.15 -8.54 29.77
CA VAL A 16 27.47 -9.15 28.47
C VAL A 16 26.47 -10.26 28.11
N VAL A 17 26.13 -11.11 29.06
CA VAL A 17 25.14 -12.20 28.84
C VAL A 17 23.76 -11.64 28.51
N LEU A 18 23.33 -10.58 29.22
CA LEU A 18 22.05 -9.91 28.94
C LEU A 18 22.06 -9.20 27.57
N ALA A 19 23.17 -8.55 27.21
CA ALA A 19 23.33 -7.91 25.91
C ALA A 19 23.32 -8.93 24.77
N VAL A 20 24.08 -10.02 24.89
CA VAL A 20 24.09 -11.13 23.90
C VAL A 20 22.73 -11.81 23.83
N GLY A 21 22.09 -12.07 24.97
CA GLY A 21 20.75 -12.64 25.02
C GLY A 21 19.71 -11.74 24.34
N GLY A 22 19.78 -10.42 24.55
CA GLY A 22 18.92 -9.45 23.86
C GLY A 22 19.12 -9.42 22.34
N ILE A 23 20.37 -9.53 21.89
CA ILE A 23 20.70 -9.59 20.45
C ILE A 23 20.13 -10.86 19.82
N LEU A 24 20.23 -12.00 20.49
CA LEU A 24 19.73 -13.28 19.98
C LEU A 24 18.19 -13.36 19.91
N MET A 25 17.48 -12.50 20.65
CA MET A 25 16.03 -12.47 20.66
C MET A 25 15.40 -11.44 19.70
N ILE A 26 16.20 -10.55 19.12
CA ILE A 26 15.67 -9.42 18.35
C ILE A 26 14.89 -9.88 17.11
N ASP A 27 15.33 -10.93 16.43
CA ASP A 27 14.66 -11.51 15.27
C ASP A 27 13.28 -12.06 15.65
N SER A 28 13.20 -12.76 16.77
CA SER A 28 11.94 -13.30 17.27
C SER A 28 10.97 -12.20 17.70
N ILE A 29 11.47 -11.16 18.34
CA ILE A 29 10.67 -9.99 18.74
C ILE A 29 10.16 -9.23 17.50
N ALA A 30 11.03 -8.99 16.52
CA ALA A 30 10.65 -8.32 15.29
C ALA A 30 9.62 -9.15 14.50
N THR A 31 9.85 -10.47 14.37
CA THR A 31 8.93 -11.41 13.72
C THR A 31 7.55 -11.39 14.41
N ALA A 32 7.52 -11.49 15.74
CA ALA A 32 6.28 -11.47 16.50
C ALA A 32 5.55 -10.11 16.34
N ALA A 33 6.27 -8.98 16.41
CA ALA A 33 5.68 -7.65 16.27
C ALA A 33 5.05 -7.44 14.89
N VAL A 34 5.73 -7.82 13.81
CA VAL A 34 5.19 -7.68 12.45
C VAL A 34 4.01 -8.63 12.24
N LYS A 35 4.14 -9.91 12.64
CA LYS A 35 3.06 -10.88 12.52
C LYS A 35 1.80 -10.44 13.27
N HIS A 36 1.90 -10.17 14.56
CA HIS A 36 0.76 -9.75 15.38
C HIS A 36 0.20 -8.39 14.94
N GLY A 37 1.09 -7.47 14.53
CA GLY A 37 0.65 -6.19 13.96
C GLY A 37 -0.21 -6.36 12.72
N ALA A 38 0.20 -7.24 11.80
CA ALA A 38 -0.55 -7.54 10.60
C ALA A 38 -1.87 -8.29 10.91
N GLU A 39 -1.85 -9.30 11.79
CA GLU A 39 -3.06 -10.01 12.26
C GLU A 39 -4.07 -9.04 12.90
N PHE A 40 -3.58 -8.15 13.77
CA PHE A 40 -4.41 -7.17 14.43
C PHE A 40 -4.98 -6.13 13.45
N ALA A 41 -4.19 -5.70 12.47
CA ALA A 41 -4.64 -4.73 11.47
C ALA A 41 -5.70 -5.33 10.53
N THR A 42 -5.42 -6.47 9.94
CA THR A 42 -6.25 -7.09 8.89
C THR A 42 -7.38 -7.95 9.44
N GLN A 43 -7.28 -8.39 10.69
CA GLN A 43 -8.19 -9.37 11.32
C GLN A 43 -8.28 -10.69 10.57
N THR A 44 -7.18 -11.08 9.94
CA THR A 44 -7.02 -12.38 9.27
C THR A 44 -5.81 -13.11 9.81
N ASP A 45 -5.69 -14.39 9.48
CA ASP A 45 -4.50 -15.17 9.81
C ASP A 45 -3.30 -14.64 9.02
N VAL A 46 -2.13 -14.55 9.67
CA VAL A 46 -0.88 -14.13 9.05
C VAL A 46 0.21 -15.15 9.32
N GLU A 47 0.90 -15.56 8.27
CA GLU A 47 2.09 -16.38 8.33
C GLU A 47 3.32 -15.52 7.98
N LEU A 48 4.37 -15.62 8.78
CA LEU A 48 5.64 -14.95 8.57
C LEU A 48 6.76 -15.95 8.84
N GLU A 49 7.57 -16.24 7.83
CA GLU A 49 8.69 -17.18 7.98
C GLU A 49 9.72 -16.65 8.98
N GLY A 50 9.96 -15.35 8.99
CA GLY A 50 10.83 -14.71 9.96
C GLY A 50 11.35 -13.35 9.51
N ILE A 51 11.96 -12.65 10.46
CA ILE A 51 12.73 -11.43 10.22
C ILE A 51 14.14 -11.67 10.73
N ASP A 52 15.13 -11.38 9.90
CA ASP A 52 16.55 -11.47 10.22
C ASP A 52 17.10 -10.04 10.41
N VAL A 53 17.53 -9.70 11.61
CA VAL A 53 18.03 -8.34 11.96
C VAL A 53 19.53 -8.38 12.18
N LYS A 54 20.27 -7.83 11.25
CA LYS A 54 21.75 -7.74 11.29
C LYS A 54 22.18 -6.43 11.95
N LEU A 55 22.26 -6.41 13.27
CA LEU A 55 22.57 -5.20 14.05
C LEU A 55 23.89 -4.52 13.65
N PHE A 56 24.91 -5.28 13.24
CA PHE A 56 26.21 -4.73 12.88
C PHE A 56 26.20 -4.05 11.50
N SER A 57 25.41 -4.56 10.54
CA SER A 57 25.24 -3.92 9.22
C SER A 57 24.05 -2.97 9.20
N THR A 58 23.25 -2.90 10.27
CA THR A 58 22.04 -2.08 10.36
C THR A 58 21.00 -2.44 9.28
N GLU A 59 20.95 -3.70 8.90
CA GLU A 59 20.03 -4.23 7.89
C GLU A 59 19.03 -5.20 8.53
N GLY A 60 17.83 -5.23 7.99
CA GLY A 60 16.79 -6.22 8.29
C GLY A 60 16.28 -6.85 6.99
N GLU A 61 15.94 -8.13 7.07
CA GLU A 61 15.33 -8.88 5.97
C GLU A 61 14.04 -9.52 6.45
N ILE A 62 12.94 -9.28 5.73
CA ILE A 62 11.64 -9.91 5.95
C ILE A 62 11.54 -11.09 4.98
N LYS A 63 11.35 -12.29 5.53
CA LYS A 63 11.22 -13.53 4.75
C LYS A 63 9.74 -13.87 4.68
N LYS A 64 9.18 -13.84 3.49
CA LYS A 64 7.81 -14.23 3.15
C LYS A 64 6.77 -13.92 4.22
N LEU A 65 6.06 -12.83 4.04
CA LEU A 65 4.87 -12.50 4.81
C LEU A 65 3.64 -12.91 3.98
N ASP A 66 2.75 -13.69 4.55
CA ASP A 66 1.53 -14.17 3.91
C ASP A 66 0.31 -13.79 4.76
N ILE A 67 -0.48 -12.85 4.26
CA ILE A 67 -1.75 -12.42 4.86
C ILE A 67 -2.85 -13.22 4.19
N LYS A 68 -3.51 -14.08 4.95
CA LYS A 68 -4.58 -14.94 4.42
C LYS A 68 -5.83 -14.15 4.06
N ASN A 69 -6.59 -14.66 3.12
CA ASN A 69 -7.92 -14.14 2.83
C ASN A 69 -8.83 -14.29 4.08
N PRO A 70 -9.85 -13.43 4.21
CA PRO A 70 -10.89 -13.64 5.22
C PRO A 70 -11.47 -15.07 5.14
N ASN A 71 -11.78 -15.64 6.29
CA ASN A 71 -12.36 -16.99 6.35
C ASN A 71 -13.64 -17.09 5.52
N GLY A 72 -13.77 -18.20 4.79
CA GLY A 72 -14.93 -18.46 3.96
C GLY A 72 -14.60 -18.71 2.49
N PRO A 73 -15.54 -18.48 1.56
CA PRO A 73 -15.42 -18.91 0.16
C PRO A 73 -14.31 -18.21 -0.63
N PHE A 74 -13.77 -17.08 -0.13
CA PHE A 74 -12.67 -16.42 -0.80
C PHE A 74 -11.40 -17.30 -0.84
N ARG A 75 -11.14 -18.07 0.24
CA ARG A 75 -10.00 -18.99 0.34
C ARG A 75 -10.07 -20.14 -0.66
N ASP A 76 -11.27 -20.51 -1.12
CA ASP A 76 -11.44 -21.54 -2.16
C ASP A 76 -10.91 -21.07 -3.53
N LYS A 77 -10.80 -19.75 -3.74
CA LYS A 77 -10.26 -19.16 -4.97
C LYS A 77 -8.78 -18.84 -4.84
N PHE A 78 -8.42 -18.11 -3.79
CA PHE A 78 -7.04 -17.81 -3.42
C PHE A 78 -6.95 -17.90 -1.90
N ASP A 79 -6.03 -18.71 -1.36
CA ASP A 79 -5.83 -18.85 0.10
C ASP A 79 -5.34 -17.54 0.71
N SER A 80 -4.47 -16.83 0.01
CA SER A 80 -3.84 -15.60 0.47
C SER A 80 -4.51 -14.36 -0.13
N PHE A 81 -4.69 -13.33 0.70
CA PHE A 81 -5.04 -11.98 0.26
C PHE A 81 -3.82 -11.25 -0.29
N MET A 82 -2.71 -11.31 0.46
CA MET A 82 -1.47 -10.66 0.06
C MET A 82 -0.26 -11.50 0.50
N ILE A 83 0.68 -11.70 -0.41
CA ILE A 83 1.98 -12.31 -0.13
C ILE A 83 3.06 -11.30 -0.45
N LEU A 84 3.94 -11.04 0.51
CA LEU A 84 5.20 -10.32 0.28
C LEU A 84 6.31 -11.36 0.09
N GLY A 85 6.94 -11.36 -1.08
CA GLY A 85 8.04 -12.29 -1.38
C GLY A 85 9.31 -11.93 -0.63
N THR A 86 9.74 -10.68 -0.72
CA THR A 86 10.96 -10.19 -0.06
C THR A 86 10.80 -8.78 0.46
N GLY A 87 11.37 -8.51 1.63
CA GLY A 87 11.44 -7.17 2.20
C GLY A 87 12.82 -6.92 2.80
N THR A 88 13.38 -5.74 2.56
CA THR A 88 14.64 -5.31 3.19
C THR A 88 14.42 -3.99 3.92
N ALA A 89 15.13 -3.78 5.01
CA ALA A 89 15.05 -2.56 5.79
C ALA A 89 16.44 -2.09 6.22
N GLN A 90 16.68 -0.78 6.15
CA GLN A 90 17.80 -0.15 6.82
C GLN A 90 17.32 0.33 8.19
N ILE A 91 18.00 -0.05 9.24
CA ILE A 91 17.57 0.20 10.63
C ILE A 91 18.54 1.20 11.28
N SER A 92 18.01 2.23 11.92
CA SER A 92 18.83 3.12 12.73
C SER A 92 19.11 2.47 14.09
N ALA A 93 20.32 1.89 14.25
CA ALA A 93 20.69 1.18 15.50
C ALA A 93 20.52 2.05 16.74
N GLY A 94 20.79 3.37 16.67
CA GLY A 94 20.58 4.30 17.78
C GLY A 94 19.12 4.46 18.19
N SER A 95 18.17 4.22 17.28
CA SER A 95 16.74 4.32 17.59
C SER A 95 16.16 3.07 18.22
N LEU A 96 16.85 1.93 18.16
CA LEU A 96 16.36 0.67 18.75
C LEU A 96 16.17 0.75 20.27
N MET A 97 16.92 1.62 20.94
CA MET A 97 16.82 1.84 22.39
C MET A 97 15.80 2.96 22.76
N SER A 98 15.26 3.67 21.78
CA SER A 98 14.25 4.73 21.99
C SER A 98 12.82 4.19 21.94
N ASP A 99 11.84 5.01 22.35
CA ASP A 99 10.41 4.68 22.25
C ASP A 99 9.94 4.62 20.79
N THR A 100 10.66 5.32 19.90
CA THR A 100 10.37 5.33 18.47
C THR A 100 11.54 4.75 17.68
N ILE A 101 11.29 3.67 16.95
CA ILE A 101 12.22 3.06 16.02
C ILE A 101 12.15 3.84 14.71
N VAL A 102 13.28 4.34 14.25
CA VAL A 102 13.42 4.99 12.95
C VAL A 102 14.02 4.01 11.95
N ILE A 103 13.29 3.78 10.88
CA ILE A 103 13.69 2.94 9.74
C ILE A 103 13.96 3.89 8.57
N PRO A 104 15.22 4.18 8.22
CA PRO A 104 15.56 5.11 7.15
C PRO A 104 15.00 4.69 5.80
N LYS A 105 15.04 3.39 5.49
CA LYS A 105 14.55 2.86 4.22
C LYS A 105 13.99 1.46 4.40
N VAL A 106 12.85 1.19 3.73
CA VAL A 106 12.28 -0.15 3.52
C VAL A 106 12.09 -0.35 2.03
N GLU A 107 12.42 -1.53 1.54
CA GLU A 107 12.11 -1.95 0.17
C GLU A 107 11.35 -3.27 0.22
N LEU A 108 10.14 -3.27 -0.36
CA LEU A 108 9.26 -4.43 -0.47
C LEU A 108 9.14 -4.81 -1.94
N SER A 109 9.31 -6.09 -2.25
CA SER A 109 9.33 -6.57 -3.63
C SER A 109 8.56 -7.88 -3.78
N ASN A 110 8.05 -8.10 -5.00
CA ASN A 110 7.31 -9.31 -5.37
C ASN A 110 6.09 -9.49 -4.46
N ILE A 111 5.23 -8.48 -4.46
CA ILE A 111 3.96 -8.53 -3.76
C ILE A 111 2.93 -9.20 -4.68
N GLU A 112 2.31 -10.27 -4.19
CA GLU A 112 1.15 -10.88 -4.84
C GLU A 112 -0.11 -10.47 -4.08
N LEU A 113 -1.06 -9.85 -4.75
CA LEU A 113 -2.35 -9.44 -4.20
C LEU A 113 -3.47 -10.20 -4.89
N SER A 114 -4.41 -10.73 -4.13
CA SER A 114 -5.56 -11.46 -4.68
C SER A 114 -6.87 -10.72 -4.41
N LEU A 115 -7.55 -10.31 -5.47
CA LEU A 115 -8.85 -9.66 -5.43
C LEU A 115 -9.93 -10.67 -5.81
N VAL A 116 -10.85 -10.94 -4.88
CA VAL A 116 -11.91 -11.92 -5.06
C VAL A 116 -13.28 -11.29 -4.82
N GLY A 117 -14.18 -11.41 -5.80
CA GLY A 117 -15.58 -11.04 -5.69
C GLY A 117 -16.48 -12.24 -5.93
N LEU A 118 -17.28 -12.61 -4.92
CA LEU A 118 -18.18 -13.74 -4.93
C LEU A 118 -19.56 -13.33 -4.37
N GLU A 119 -20.62 -13.58 -5.15
CA GLU A 119 -21.99 -13.36 -4.70
C GLU A 119 -22.24 -11.95 -4.12
N GLY A 120 -21.65 -10.92 -4.75
CA GLY A 120 -21.77 -9.53 -4.32
C GLY A 120 -20.90 -9.15 -3.12
N LYS A 121 -20.12 -10.09 -2.54
CA LYS A 121 -19.14 -9.82 -1.48
C LYS A 121 -17.74 -9.81 -2.07
N LYS A 122 -16.85 -9.01 -1.48
CA LYS A 122 -15.46 -8.89 -1.94
C LYS A 122 -14.50 -9.01 -0.76
N ASN A 123 -13.40 -9.75 -0.97
CA ASN A 123 -12.40 -9.97 0.08
C ASN A 123 -11.76 -8.67 0.54
N TYR A 124 -11.47 -7.77 -0.38
CA TYR A 124 -10.83 -6.49 -0.08
C TYR A 124 -11.75 -5.55 0.73
N GLU A 125 -13.08 -5.63 0.57
CA GLU A 125 -14.01 -4.85 1.38
C GLU A 125 -13.91 -5.24 2.86
N VAL A 126 -13.77 -6.54 3.15
CA VAL A 126 -13.59 -7.04 4.52
C VAL A 126 -12.27 -6.57 5.12
N ILE A 127 -11.20 -6.61 4.33
CA ILE A 127 -9.88 -6.14 4.77
C ILE A 127 -9.91 -4.62 5.02
N LEU A 128 -10.38 -3.83 4.06
CA LEU A 128 -10.43 -2.36 4.19
C LEU A 128 -11.31 -1.92 5.37
N GLU A 129 -12.43 -2.59 5.63
CA GLU A 129 -13.25 -2.30 6.82
C GLU A 129 -12.46 -2.57 8.12
N SER A 130 -11.61 -3.60 8.14
CA SER A 130 -10.72 -3.84 9.27
C SER A 130 -9.65 -2.75 9.42
N LEU A 131 -9.09 -2.26 8.31
CA LEU A 131 -8.06 -1.21 8.29
C LEU A 131 -8.64 0.18 8.62
N LYS A 132 -9.91 0.43 8.31
CA LYS A 132 -10.61 1.70 8.58
C LYS A 132 -10.49 2.15 10.04
N ARG A 133 -10.41 1.20 10.98
CA ARG A 133 -10.23 1.48 12.41
C ARG A 133 -8.97 2.31 12.73
N PHE A 134 -7.97 2.27 11.84
CA PHE A 134 -6.71 2.97 12.02
C PHE A 134 -6.68 4.36 11.37
N GLN A 135 -7.72 4.72 10.62
CA GLN A 135 -7.79 5.99 9.87
C GLN A 135 -8.40 7.16 10.66
N GLY A 136 -8.90 6.91 11.88
CA GLY A 136 -9.49 7.95 12.74
C GLY A 136 -8.49 8.58 13.70
N ASP A 137 -8.94 9.65 14.39
CA ASP A 137 -8.14 10.36 15.40
C ASP A 137 -7.78 9.52 16.62
N ASN A 138 -8.47 8.41 16.86
CA ASN A 138 -8.28 7.49 17.97
C ASN A 138 -8.11 6.04 17.47
N PRO A 139 -7.00 5.70 16.82
CA PRO A 139 -6.77 4.34 16.37
C PRO A 139 -6.75 3.36 17.54
N PRO A 140 -7.18 2.10 17.33
CA PRO A 140 -7.14 1.10 18.38
C PRO A 140 -5.72 0.93 18.89
N LYS A 141 -5.56 0.95 20.20
CA LYS A 141 -4.27 0.68 20.84
C LYS A 141 -4.10 -0.84 20.95
N GLU A 142 -3.09 -1.36 20.30
CA GLU A 142 -2.50 -2.62 20.72
C GLU A 142 -1.89 -2.38 22.11
N SER A 143 -1.89 -3.28 23.03
CA SER A 143 -1.43 -3.17 24.42
C SER A 143 -0.51 -1.97 24.76
N GLU A 144 -0.65 -1.38 25.95
CA GLU A 144 0.28 -0.36 26.46
C GLU A 144 1.71 -0.91 26.48
N GLY A 145 2.63 -0.28 25.73
CA GLY A 145 4.07 -0.60 25.78
C GLY A 145 4.73 -0.98 24.47
N GLY A 146 4.01 -1.04 23.34
CA GLY A 146 4.61 -1.27 22.02
C GLY A 146 5.47 -0.06 21.58
N LYS A 147 6.61 -0.35 20.91
CA LYS A 147 7.45 0.70 20.30
C LYS A 147 6.71 1.32 19.12
N LYS A 148 6.89 2.62 18.96
CA LYS A 148 6.43 3.35 17.77
C LYS A 148 7.41 3.18 16.63
N ILE A 149 6.94 3.33 15.40
CA ILE A 149 7.74 3.15 14.19
C ILE A 149 7.52 4.35 13.26
N VAL A 150 8.60 4.77 12.63
CA VAL A 150 8.59 5.74 11.50
C VAL A 150 9.46 5.16 10.40
N ILE A 151 8.90 5.02 9.20
CA ILE A 151 9.64 4.67 7.99
C ILE A 151 9.86 5.95 7.18
N LYS A 152 11.11 6.33 6.93
CA LYS A 152 11.43 7.56 6.20
C LYS A 152 11.19 7.45 4.71
N GLU A 153 11.55 6.30 4.15
CA GLU A 153 11.35 5.98 2.74
C GLU A 153 10.89 4.53 2.61
N LEU A 154 9.77 4.30 1.97
CA LEU A 154 9.26 2.97 1.63
C LEU A 154 9.16 2.87 0.11
N ILE A 155 9.84 1.88 -0.46
CA ILE A 155 9.83 1.58 -1.88
C ILE A 155 9.14 0.25 -2.09
N ILE A 156 8.15 0.21 -2.97
CA ILE A 156 7.39 -0.99 -3.32
C ILE A 156 7.56 -1.26 -4.81
N ARG A 157 7.91 -2.50 -5.16
CA ARG A 157 8.14 -2.95 -6.53
C ARG A 157 7.42 -4.24 -6.84
N ASN A 158 7.12 -4.46 -8.13
CA ASN A 158 6.60 -5.72 -8.65
C ASN A 158 5.36 -6.19 -7.89
N ILE A 159 4.25 -5.46 -8.05
CA ILE A 159 2.96 -5.88 -7.52
C ILE A 159 2.25 -6.70 -8.58
N THR A 160 2.00 -7.95 -8.29
CA THR A 160 1.21 -8.86 -9.12
C THR A 160 -0.19 -8.96 -8.55
N VAL A 161 -1.19 -8.59 -9.34
CA VAL A 161 -2.60 -8.67 -8.93
C VAL A 161 -3.24 -9.88 -9.60
N ASN A 162 -3.63 -10.85 -8.77
CA ASN A 162 -4.46 -11.98 -9.17
C ASN A 162 -5.91 -11.60 -8.89
N TYR A 163 -6.84 -11.83 -9.83
CA TYR A 163 -8.23 -11.51 -9.60
C TYR A 163 -9.20 -12.56 -10.10
N TYR A 164 -10.31 -12.68 -9.38
CA TYR A 164 -11.46 -13.50 -9.73
C TYR A 164 -12.74 -12.78 -9.28
N PHE A 165 -13.63 -12.49 -10.22
CA PHE A 165 -14.93 -11.88 -9.93
C PHE A 165 -16.05 -12.66 -10.58
N ASP A 166 -17.09 -13.00 -9.82
CA ASP A 166 -18.37 -13.45 -10.39
C ASP A 166 -19.07 -12.30 -11.13
N ALA A 167 -20.04 -12.65 -11.95
CA ALA A 167 -20.90 -11.65 -12.57
C ALA A 167 -21.65 -10.84 -11.50
N ASP A 168 -21.58 -9.51 -11.60
CA ASP A 168 -22.34 -8.60 -10.73
C ASP A 168 -23.28 -7.74 -11.58
N PRO A 169 -24.54 -8.17 -11.77
CA PRO A 169 -25.51 -7.44 -12.57
C PRO A 169 -25.83 -6.03 -12.04
N ALA A 170 -25.69 -5.80 -10.72
CA ALA A 170 -25.92 -4.49 -10.10
C ALA A 170 -24.87 -3.46 -10.53
N LEU A 171 -23.66 -3.92 -10.85
CA LEU A 171 -22.56 -3.10 -11.35
C LEU A 171 -22.43 -3.14 -12.86
N GLY A 172 -23.28 -3.89 -13.58
CA GLY A 172 -23.11 -4.14 -15.01
C GLY A 172 -21.85 -4.93 -15.33
N ALA A 173 -21.29 -5.64 -14.35
CA ALA A 173 -20.04 -6.36 -14.46
C ALA A 173 -20.28 -7.83 -14.86
N ILE A 174 -19.48 -8.36 -15.76
CA ILE A 174 -19.48 -9.76 -16.17
C ILE A 174 -18.46 -10.55 -15.36
N ALA A 175 -18.63 -11.85 -15.24
CA ALA A 175 -17.66 -12.72 -14.56
C ALA A 175 -16.26 -12.61 -15.19
N MET A 176 -15.24 -12.50 -14.38
CA MET A 176 -13.83 -12.36 -14.80
C MET A 176 -12.92 -13.25 -13.94
N GLY A 177 -11.95 -13.87 -14.58
CA GLY A 177 -10.85 -14.52 -13.89
C GLY A 177 -10.77 -16.03 -14.10
N PRO A 178 -9.82 -16.73 -13.47
CA PRO A 178 -8.67 -16.12 -12.81
C PRO A 178 -7.70 -15.50 -13.82
N LYS A 179 -7.22 -14.30 -13.55
CA LYS A 179 -6.25 -13.58 -14.39
C LYS A 179 -5.22 -12.87 -13.50
N GLN A 180 -4.13 -12.46 -14.11
CA GLN A 180 -3.01 -11.81 -13.44
C GLN A 180 -2.61 -10.53 -14.18
N ILE A 181 -2.32 -9.47 -13.45
CA ILE A 181 -1.79 -8.20 -13.97
C ILE A 181 -0.59 -7.81 -13.08
N VAL A 182 0.45 -7.27 -13.70
CA VAL A 182 1.64 -6.75 -12.98
C VAL A 182 1.62 -5.23 -13.05
N ILE A 183 1.82 -4.60 -11.91
CA ILE A 183 1.94 -3.15 -11.75
C ILE A 183 3.18 -2.79 -10.93
N ALA A 184 3.66 -1.54 -11.03
CA ALA A 184 4.88 -1.06 -10.37
C ALA A 184 6.15 -1.88 -10.71
N ASP A 185 6.24 -2.39 -11.94
CA ASP A 185 7.40 -3.12 -12.45
C ASP A 185 8.50 -2.15 -12.90
N ASP A 186 8.19 -1.22 -13.79
CA ASP A 186 9.14 -0.24 -14.33
C ASP A 186 9.32 0.97 -13.39
N GLU A 187 8.24 1.47 -12.78
CA GLU A 187 8.25 2.61 -11.85
C GLU A 187 7.83 2.15 -10.45
N PRO A 188 8.75 2.17 -9.47
CA PRO A 188 8.41 1.78 -8.11
C PRO A 188 7.48 2.80 -7.47
N MET A 189 6.57 2.31 -6.63
CA MET A 189 5.80 3.13 -5.71
C MET A 189 6.73 3.60 -4.58
N VAL A 190 6.83 4.90 -4.36
CA VAL A 190 7.68 5.49 -3.31
C VAL A 190 6.82 6.31 -2.35
N LEU A 191 6.87 5.93 -1.08
CA LEU A 191 6.19 6.61 0.02
C LEU A 191 7.23 7.21 0.97
N THR A 192 6.94 8.40 1.48
CA THR A 192 7.84 9.09 2.41
C THR A 192 7.17 9.33 3.75
N ASN A 193 7.95 9.21 4.85
CA ASN A 193 7.50 9.45 6.22
C ASN A 193 6.25 8.65 6.64
N VAL A 194 6.17 7.38 6.25
CA VAL A 194 5.10 6.48 6.69
C VAL A 194 5.13 6.34 8.21
N GLY A 195 3.99 6.53 8.85
CA GLY A 195 3.89 6.59 10.31
C GLY A 195 4.50 7.85 10.93
N ALA A 196 4.41 9.02 10.25
CA ALA A 196 4.93 10.29 10.75
C ALA A 196 4.46 10.57 12.18
N GLY A 197 5.40 11.03 13.03
CA GLY A 197 5.16 11.21 14.47
C GLY A 197 5.32 9.95 15.33
N GLY A 198 5.53 8.79 14.71
CA GLY A 198 5.68 7.49 15.37
C GLY A 198 4.32 6.86 15.72
N VAL A 199 4.01 5.75 15.04
CA VAL A 199 2.78 4.98 15.22
C VAL A 199 3.10 3.51 15.53
N PRO A 200 2.17 2.74 16.11
CA PRO A 200 2.38 1.31 16.37
C PRO A 200 2.39 0.50 15.07
N MET A 201 2.96 -0.71 15.12
CA MET A 201 3.09 -1.61 13.96
C MET A 201 1.76 -1.89 13.24
N PRO A 202 0.61 -2.12 13.90
CA PRO A 202 -0.65 -2.32 13.21
C PRO A 202 -1.08 -1.13 12.34
N GLN A 203 -0.80 0.09 12.80
CA GLN A 203 -1.06 1.32 12.04
C GLN A 203 -0.19 1.38 10.79
N ILE A 204 1.12 1.10 10.91
CA ILE A 204 2.04 1.02 9.77
C ILE A 204 1.54 0.00 8.75
N THR A 205 1.11 -1.17 9.20
CA THR A 205 0.56 -2.21 8.33
C THR A 205 -0.70 -1.73 7.61
N ALA A 206 -1.61 -1.08 8.35
CA ALA A 206 -2.84 -0.54 7.78
C ALA A 206 -2.55 0.53 6.71
N ASP A 207 -1.64 1.45 6.99
CA ASP A 207 -1.25 2.50 6.06
C ASP A 207 -0.66 1.89 4.77
N ILE A 208 0.32 0.98 4.89
CA ILE A 208 0.98 0.33 3.73
C ILE A 208 -0.03 -0.45 2.88
N ILE A 209 -0.90 -1.27 3.48
CA ILE A 209 -1.89 -2.05 2.71
C ILE A 209 -2.87 -1.11 2.01
N THR A 210 -3.32 -0.06 2.68
CA THR A 210 -4.25 0.91 2.10
C THR A 210 -3.62 1.62 0.90
N ASP A 211 -2.36 2.05 1.00
CA ASP A 211 -1.63 2.72 -0.08
C ASP A 211 -1.41 1.78 -1.28
N ILE A 212 -1.09 0.50 -1.02
CA ILE A 212 -1.03 -0.54 -2.07
C ILE A 212 -2.39 -0.68 -2.76
N MET A 213 -3.50 -0.70 -2.00
CA MET A 213 -4.84 -0.82 -2.58
C MET A 213 -5.23 0.41 -3.40
N VAL A 214 -4.80 1.62 -3.03
CA VAL A 214 -4.97 2.84 -3.83
C VAL A 214 -4.20 2.73 -5.16
N GLN A 215 -2.95 2.28 -5.11
CA GLN A 215 -2.12 2.04 -6.29
C GLN A 215 -2.79 1.03 -7.24
N VAL A 216 -3.27 -0.09 -6.70
CA VAL A 216 -3.96 -1.14 -7.45
C VAL A 216 -5.24 -0.60 -8.09
N MET A 217 -6.07 0.12 -7.32
CA MET A 217 -7.29 0.74 -7.84
C MET A 217 -6.99 1.67 -9.01
N ALA A 218 -6.02 2.57 -8.84
CA ALA A 218 -5.67 3.55 -9.85
C ALA A 218 -5.24 2.89 -11.17
N ASN A 219 -4.38 1.90 -11.10
CA ASN A 219 -3.86 1.21 -12.28
C ASN A 219 -4.91 0.32 -12.98
N LEU A 220 -5.84 -0.27 -12.23
CA LEU A 220 -6.81 -1.22 -12.78
C LEU A 220 -8.18 -0.62 -13.07
N ALA A 221 -8.43 0.65 -12.70
CA ALA A 221 -9.73 1.31 -12.89
C ALA A 221 -10.20 1.28 -14.35
N GLY A 222 -9.29 1.51 -15.31
CA GLY A 222 -9.59 1.46 -16.73
C GLY A 222 -9.89 0.06 -17.25
N ASP A 223 -9.17 -0.94 -16.78
CA ASP A 223 -9.21 -2.31 -17.32
C ASP A 223 -10.36 -3.14 -16.73
N LEU A 224 -10.64 -2.97 -15.45
CA LEU A 224 -11.63 -3.78 -14.73
C LEU A 224 -12.98 -3.07 -14.52
N GLY A 225 -13.11 -1.81 -14.91
CA GLY A 225 -14.37 -1.08 -14.95
C GLY A 225 -15.21 -1.21 -13.66
N GLY A 226 -16.46 -1.66 -13.80
CA GLY A 226 -17.40 -1.76 -12.68
C GLY A 226 -16.92 -2.60 -11.49
N HIS A 227 -16.01 -3.58 -11.68
CA HIS A 227 -15.43 -4.34 -10.56
C HIS A 227 -14.58 -3.45 -9.66
N MET A 228 -13.87 -2.46 -10.23
CA MET A 228 -13.05 -1.52 -9.47
C MET A 228 -13.88 -0.45 -8.76
N LYS A 229 -15.12 -0.21 -9.19
CA LYS A 229 -16.02 0.72 -8.48
C LYS A 229 -16.23 0.29 -7.02
N GLY A 230 -16.37 -1.01 -6.74
CA GLY A 230 -16.46 -1.52 -5.38
C GLY A 230 -15.22 -1.19 -4.56
N LEU A 231 -14.03 -1.42 -5.12
CA LEU A 231 -12.76 -1.08 -4.46
C LEU A 231 -12.63 0.43 -4.21
N ALA A 232 -12.94 1.25 -5.21
CA ALA A 232 -12.89 2.71 -5.08
C ALA A 232 -13.84 3.23 -3.99
N ASN A 233 -15.09 2.72 -3.93
CA ASN A 233 -16.01 3.07 -2.86
C ASN A 233 -15.48 2.64 -1.48
N SER A 234 -14.94 1.43 -1.34
CA SER A 234 -14.38 0.96 -0.08
C SER A 234 -13.17 1.79 0.37
N LEU A 235 -12.36 2.28 -0.57
CA LEU A 235 -11.25 3.19 -0.26
C LEU A 235 -11.76 4.57 0.17
N VAL A 236 -12.78 5.11 -0.49
CA VAL A 236 -13.44 6.36 -0.04
C VAL A 236 -14.02 6.19 1.37
N ASP A 237 -14.68 5.07 1.65
CA ASP A 237 -15.25 4.78 2.98
C ASP A 237 -14.17 4.60 4.04
N THR A 238 -12.98 4.11 3.66
CA THR A 238 -11.86 3.88 4.57
C THR A 238 -11.08 5.15 4.87
N LEU A 239 -10.71 5.89 3.85
CA LEU A 239 -9.84 7.07 3.94
C LEU A 239 -10.61 8.39 4.09
N GLY A 240 -11.82 8.47 3.56
CA GLY A 240 -12.46 9.73 3.21
C GLY A 240 -11.94 10.29 1.88
N THR A 241 -12.72 11.16 1.27
CA THR A 241 -12.42 11.75 -0.05
C THR A 241 -11.13 12.58 -0.06
N ASP A 242 -10.92 13.39 0.98
CA ASP A 242 -9.77 14.30 1.07
C ASP A 242 -8.45 13.51 1.17
N LYS A 243 -8.39 12.53 2.08
CA LYS A 243 -7.19 11.72 2.27
C LYS A 243 -6.92 10.80 1.08
N LEU A 244 -7.94 10.27 0.41
CA LEU A 244 -7.77 9.53 -0.84
C LEU A 244 -7.15 10.43 -1.91
N GLY A 245 -7.61 11.69 -2.04
CA GLY A 245 -7.05 12.67 -2.96
C GLY A 245 -5.59 12.99 -2.66
N GLU A 246 -5.23 13.18 -1.39
CA GLU A 246 -3.84 13.36 -0.96
C GLU A 246 -2.99 12.14 -1.30
N THR A 247 -3.46 10.92 -1.00
CA THR A 247 -2.74 9.68 -1.31
C THR A 247 -2.51 9.52 -2.83
N LEU A 248 -3.51 9.80 -3.66
CA LEU A 248 -3.36 9.76 -5.12
C LEU A 248 -2.31 10.76 -5.62
N LYS A 249 -2.21 11.92 -4.99
CA LYS A 249 -1.20 12.93 -5.29
C LYS A 249 0.19 12.50 -4.84
N ASP A 250 0.31 12.00 -3.62
CA ASP A 250 1.60 11.57 -3.04
C ASP A 250 2.20 10.38 -3.80
N LEU A 251 1.34 9.51 -4.34
CA LEU A 251 1.71 8.40 -5.20
C LEU A 251 1.92 8.79 -6.68
N ASN A 252 1.77 10.08 -7.02
CA ASN A 252 1.87 10.59 -8.39
C ASN A 252 0.90 9.92 -9.37
N LEU A 253 -0.32 9.59 -8.91
CA LEU A 253 -1.36 8.89 -9.67
C LEU A 253 -2.37 9.84 -10.34
N GLY A 254 -2.03 11.11 -10.54
CA GLY A 254 -2.91 12.11 -11.14
C GLY A 254 -3.47 11.70 -12.50
N ASP A 255 -2.68 11.04 -13.33
CA ASP A 255 -3.10 10.58 -14.67
C ASP A 255 -4.19 9.49 -14.62
N HIS A 256 -4.32 8.77 -13.51
CA HIS A 256 -5.34 7.73 -13.31
C HIS A 256 -6.65 8.27 -12.74
N VAL A 257 -6.66 9.50 -12.21
CA VAL A 257 -7.83 10.10 -11.55
C VAL A 257 -9.06 10.16 -12.47
N LYS A 258 -8.86 10.39 -13.76
CA LYS A 258 -9.96 10.35 -14.73
C LYS A 258 -10.61 8.99 -14.82
N ALA A 259 -9.82 7.91 -14.92
CA ALA A 259 -10.33 6.54 -14.98
C ALA A 259 -11.10 6.19 -13.70
N ILE A 260 -10.63 6.64 -12.54
CA ILE A 260 -11.33 6.48 -11.25
C ILE A 260 -12.65 7.26 -11.24
N GLY A 261 -12.66 8.50 -11.72
CA GLY A 261 -13.86 9.32 -11.84
C GLY A 261 -14.90 8.72 -12.78
N ASP A 262 -14.47 8.10 -13.87
CA ASP A 262 -15.33 7.42 -14.84
C ASP A 262 -16.04 6.17 -14.22
N LEU A 263 -15.58 5.66 -13.08
CA LEU A 263 -16.28 4.64 -12.29
C LEU A 263 -17.55 5.19 -11.62
N GLY A 264 -17.77 6.49 -11.63
CA GLY A 264 -18.90 7.17 -10.99
C GLY A 264 -18.79 7.16 -9.46
N VAL A 265 -17.60 7.24 -8.92
CA VAL A 265 -17.29 7.39 -7.51
C VAL A 265 -17.16 8.87 -7.20
N ASP A 266 -17.77 9.34 -6.12
CA ASP A 266 -17.62 10.71 -5.64
C ASP A 266 -16.26 10.83 -4.94
N LEU A 267 -15.31 11.46 -5.60
CA LEU A 267 -13.96 11.65 -5.10
C LEU A 267 -13.78 12.98 -4.33
N GLY A 268 -14.88 13.74 -4.15
CA GLY A 268 -14.86 15.03 -3.44
C GLY A 268 -14.10 16.15 -4.15
N GLU A 269 -14.05 17.34 -3.51
CA GLU A 269 -13.42 18.54 -4.07
C GLU A 269 -11.88 18.42 -4.19
N GLY A 270 -11.23 17.72 -3.28
CA GLY A 270 -9.76 17.55 -3.27
C GLY A 270 -9.23 16.88 -4.54
N VAL A 271 -9.98 15.92 -5.09
CA VAL A 271 -9.64 15.24 -6.36
C VAL A 271 -10.08 16.08 -7.56
N GLY A 272 -11.08 16.95 -7.43
CA GLY A 272 -11.51 17.89 -8.46
C GLY A 272 -10.41 18.83 -8.93
N ASP A 273 -9.51 19.23 -8.05
CA ASP A 273 -8.35 20.07 -8.38
C ASP A 273 -7.24 19.30 -9.11
N LEU A 274 -7.06 17.99 -8.78
CA LEU A 274 -6.19 17.11 -9.57
C LEU A 274 -6.71 16.91 -10.99
N LEU A 275 -8.04 16.75 -11.17
CA LEU A 275 -8.68 16.62 -12.48
C LEU A 275 -8.52 17.91 -13.31
N LYS A 276 -8.55 19.08 -12.69
CA LYS A 276 -8.32 20.36 -13.39
C LYS A 276 -6.87 20.49 -13.88
N GLY A 277 -5.89 20.11 -13.05
CA GLY A 277 -4.47 20.12 -13.42
C GLY A 277 -4.15 19.18 -14.58
N VAL A 278 -4.73 17.98 -14.62
CA VAL A 278 -4.61 17.01 -15.73
C VAL A 278 -5.34 17.52 -16.97
N GLY A 279 -6.51 18.17 -16.81
CA GLY A 279 -7.29 18.74 -17.92
C GLY A 279 -6.60 19.93 -18.61
N GLU A 280 -5.83 20.74 -17.90
CA GLU A 280 -5.07 21.85 -18.48
C GLU A 280 -3.84 21.35 -19.25
N GLY A 281 -3.12 20.33 -18.76
CA GLY A 281 -1.99 19.72 -19.46
C GLY A 281 -2.40 18.97 -20.74
N THR A 282 -3.50 18.21 -20.71
CA THR A 282 -4.02 17.48 -21.88
C THR A 282 -4.78 18.39 -22.84
N GLY A 283 -5.37 19.48 -22.35
CA GLY A 283 -6.06 20.49 -23.18
C GLY A 283 -5.13 21.20 -24.16
N ASP A 284 -3.90 21.47 -23.77
CA ASP A 284 -2.89 22.06 -24.64
C ASP A 284 -2.32 21.06 -25.67
N VAL A 285 -2.18 19.79 -25.31
CA VAL A 285 -1.78 18.74 -26.24
C VAL A 285 -2.90 18.45 -27.25
N LEU A 286 -4.16 18.40 -26.84
CA LEU A 286 -5.31 18.21 -27.73
C LEU A 286 -5.57 19.43 -28.62
N LYS A 287 -5.32 20.66 -28.16
CA LYS A 287 -5.36 21.85 -29.00
C LYS A 287 -4.25 21.86 -30.06
N GLY A 288 -3.04 21.38 -29.67
CA GLY A 288 -1.93 21.23 -30.63
C GLY A 288 -2.23 20.19 -31.72
N VAL A 289 -2.81 19.05 -31.35
CA VAL A 289 -3.19 17.97 -32.30
C VAL A 289 -4.43 18.36 -33.13
N GLY A 290 -5.45 18.97 -32.51
CA GLY A 290 -6.65 19.47 -33.21
C GLY A 290 -6.37 20.58 -34.20
N GLY A 291 -5.43 21.48 -33.88
CA GLY A 291 -4.97 22.54 -34.79
C GLY A 291 -4.21 22.00 -36.00
N GLY A 292 -3.38 20.95 -35.79
CA GLY A 292 -2.65 20.26 -36.85
C GLY A 292 -3.57 19.50 -37.82
N LEU A 293 -4.60 18.82 -37.31
CA LEU A 293 -5.59 18.10 -38.11
C LEU A 293 -6.51 19.03 -38.91
N LYS A 294 -6.87 20.18 -38.35
CA LYS A 294 -7.71 21.17 -39.07
C LYS A 294 -6.96 21.82 -40.25
N ASN A 295 -5.64 22.01 -40.13
CA ASN A 295 -4.79 22.48 -41.23
C ASN A 295 -4.50 21.38 -42.29
N LEU A 296 -4.57 20.11 -41.93
CA LEU A 296 -4.39 18.99 -42.86
C LEU A 296 -5.67 18.62 -43.61
N LEU A 297 -6.85 18.85 -43.03
CA LEU A 297 -8.14 18.46 -43.60
C LEU A 297 -8.92 19.67 -44.21
N GLY A 298 -8.48 20.92 -43.98
CA GLY A 298 -9.18 22.14 -44.39
C GLY A 298 -8.61 22.83 -45.62
N GLY A 299 -8.02 22.11 -46.55
CA GLY A 299 -7.55 22.70 -47.81
C GLY A 299 -8.36 22.26 -49.01
N LYS A 300 -9.52 22.87 -49.25
CA LYS A 300 -10.12 23.18 -50.55
C LYS A 300 -11.59 23.58 -50.35
N GLU A 301 -11.87 24.86 -50.19
CA GLU A 301 -13.11 25.44 -50.70
C GLU A 301 -12.77 26.29 -51.90
N GLU A 302 -13.30 25.86 -53.06
CA GLU A 302 -13.24 26.57 -54.33
C GLU A 302 -14.06 27.88 -54.25
N GLU A 303 -13.41 28.99 -54.58
CA GLU A 303 -14.06 30.23 -54.96
C GLU A 303 -14.96 29.98 -56.18
N LYS A 304 -16.27 30.08 -56.02
CA LYS A 304 -17.17 30.38 -57.14
C LYS A 304 -17.27 31.88 -57.25
N LYS A 305 -16.66 32.42 -58.31
CA LYS A 305 -16.98 33.75 -58.87
C LYS A 305 -18.37 33.66 -59.43
N GLU A 306 -19.23 34.59 -59.03
CA GLU A 306 -20.35 35.06 -59.80
C GLU A 306 -19.89 36.30 -60.58
N GLU A 307 -19.93 36.17 -61.92
CA GLU A 307 -20.05 37.27 -62.90
C GLU A 307 -21.54 37.48 -63.15
N GLU A 308 -22.04 38.55 -62.81
CA GLU A 308 -22.75 39.66 -63.58
C GLU A 308 -23.52 40.52 -62.59
#